data_17ac3b3183468cad55d6bd032b4ccd20
#
_entry.id   17ac3b3183468cad55d6bd032b4ccd20
#
_cell.length_a   1.000
_cell.length_b   1.000
_cell.length_c   1.000
_cell.angle_alpha   90.00
_cell.angle_beta   90.00
_cell.angle_gamma   90.00
#
_symmetry.space_group_name_H-M   'P 1'
#
loop_
_entity.id
_entity.type
_entity.pdbx_description
1 polymer ?
#
loop_
_entity_poly.entity_id
_entity_poly.type
_entity_poly.pdbx_seq_one_letter_code
_entity_poly.pdbx_strand_id
1 'polypeptide(L)'
;MNDDLSLLLNSLNDPQRQAVAAPLGRQLVLAGAGSGKTRVLVHRIAWLIQVEHASPYSILSVTFTNKAAAEMRHRIEQLLGINPAGMWVGTFHGLAHRLLRAHWREAGLSENFQILDSDDQQRLVKRVIRELGLDEQRWPARQAQWFINGQKDEGLRPQHIQPGGDLFLATMLKIYEAYEAACARAGVIDFSELLLRALDLWRDHPGVLEHYQRRFRHILVDEFQDTNAVQYAWLRILAKGGDSLMVVGDDDQSIYGWRGARIENIQQFSDDFADAEVIRLEQNYRSTASILKAANALIANNQGRLGKELWTDGEDGESLSLYAAFNEHDEARYVVESIESALKGGLARSEIAILYRSNAQSRVLEEALLREKIPYRIYGGQRFFERAEIKNAMAYLRLLDGRGNDAALERVVNVPARGIGEKTVESIREFARGNDVSVWEAIRLMIANKVLPGRAASALTGFVELIENLSAKVMDMPLHLMTQTVIEQSGLISYHKEEKGEKGQARVENLEELVSAARAFENSEEEEDLTPLQAFLSHASLEAGETQADAHEDSVQLMTLHSAKGLEFPLVFLVGMEEGLFPHKMSLEESGRLEEERRLAYVGVTR
;
A
#
# COMPACT_ATOMS: atom_id res chain seq x y z
N MET A 1 -14.34 -29.84 28.76
CA MET A 1 -13.64 -28.64 29.19
C MET A 1 -14.63 -27.50 28.96
N ASN A 2 -15.16 -26.88 30.03
CA ASN A 2 -15.89 -25.63 29.90
C ASN A 2 -14.85 -24.56 29.56
N ASP A 3 -14.62 -24.32 28.28
CA ASP A 3 -13.86 -23.14 27.86
C ASP A 3 -14.66 -21.94 28.37
N ASP A 4 -14.02 -21.12 29.17
CA ASP A 4 -14.68 -19.97 29.79
C ASP A 4 -14.98 -18.91 28.73
N LEU A 5 -16.10 -19.11 28.01
CA LEU A 5 -16.60 -18.19 26.98
C LEU A 5 -16.78 -16.76 27.51
N SER A 6 -16.81 -16.60 28.84
CA SER A 6 -16.87 -15.29 29.49
C SER A 6 -15.67 -14.43 29.12
N LEU A 7 -14.48 -15.01 28.94
CA LEU A 7 -13.27 -14.29 28.56
C LEU A 7 -13.36 -13.64 27.16
N LEU A 8 -14.10 -14.27 26.26
CA LEU A 8 -14.31 -13.71 24.92
C LEU A 8 -15.31 -12.56 24.86
N LEU A 9 -16.28 -12.51 25.74
CA LEU A 9 -17.40 -11.57 25.66
C LEU A 9 -17.42 -10.51 26.76
N ASN A 10 -16.87 -10.77 27.95
CA ASN A 10 -16.99 -9.86 29.10
C ASN A 10 -16.32 -8.49 28.90
N SER A 11 -15.32 -8.43 28.03
CA SER A 11 -14.60 -7.18 27.72
C SER A 11 -15.28 -6.35 26.63
N LEU A 12 -16.37 -6.82 26.05
CA LEU A 12 -17.10 -6.20 24.93
C LEU A 12 -18.38 -5.53 25.42
N ASN A 13 -18.79 -4.45 24.77
CA ASN A 13 -20.12 -3.87 24.95
C ASN A 13 -21.19 -4.69 24.22
N ASP A 14 -22.47 -4.38 24.42
CA ASP A 14 -23.58 -5.18 23.88
C ASP A 14 -23.58 -5.25 22.34
N PRO A 15 -23.44 -4.15 21.57
CA PRO A 15 -23.31 -4.25 20.11
C PRO A 15 -22.09 -5.03 19.64
N GLN A 16 -20.96 -4.91 20.32
CA GLN A 16 -19.76 -5.70 20.01
C GLN A 16 -19.99 -7.18 20.29
N ARG A 17 -20.64 -7.54 21.40
CA ARG A 17 -21.04 -8.92 21.71
C ARG A 17 -21.99 -9.48 20.66
N GLN A 18 -22.99 -8.68 20.24
CA GLN A 18 -23.90 -9.06 19.17
C GLN A 18 -23.13 -9.40 17.90
N ALA A 19 -22.18 -8.54 17.47
CA ALA A 19 -21.40 -8.78 16.26
C ALA A 19 -20.49 -10.02 16.39
N VAL A 20 -19.87 -10.23 17.55
CA VAL A 20 -18.96 -11.36 17.79
C VAL A 20 -19.71 -12.69 17.86
N ALA A 21 -20.86 -12.74 18.56
CA ALA A 21 -21.64 -13.95 18.78
C ALA A 21 -22.78 -14.16 17.74
N ALA A 22 -22.87 -13.30 16.73
CA ALA A 22 -23.88 -13.42 15.70
C ALA A 22 -23.84 -14.80 15.01
N PRO A 23 -24.99 -15.36 14.60
CA PRO A 23 -25.04 -16.61 13.85
C PRO A 23 -24.16 -16.58 12.59
N LEU A 24 -23.82 -17.76 12.07
CA LEU A 24 -23.17 -17.87 10.76
C LEU A 24 -24.09 -17.28 9.69
N GLY A 25 -23.54 -16.52 8.76
CA GLY A 25 -24.29 -15.82 7.72
C GLY A 25 -23.56 -14.58 7.22
N ARG A 26 -24.31 -13.61 6.74
CA ARG A 26 -23.78 -12.36 6.18
C ARG A 26 -23.98 -11.24 7.19
N GLN A 27 -22.94 -10.47 7.46
CA GLN A 27 -22.96 -9.40 8.48
C GLN A 27 -22.26 -8.16 7.95
N LEU A 28 -22.92 -7.03 8.08
CA LEU A 28 -22.34 -5.70 7.86
C LEU A 28 -22.23 -4.99 9.21
N VAL A 29 -21.02 -4.78 9.69
CA VAL A 29 -20.75 -4.06 10.93
C VAL A 29 -20.35 -2.62 10.57
N LEU A 30 -21.27 -1.70 10.80
CA LEU A 30 -21.03 -0.25 10.64
C LEU A 30 -20.39 0.26 11.92
N ALA A 31 -19.07 0.44 11.89
CA ALA A 31 -18.28 0.69 13.07
C ALA A 31 -17.60 2.07 13.00
N GLY A 32 -18.05 3.01 13.80
CA GLY A 32 -17.50 4.36 13.85
C GLY A 32 -16.03 4.41 14.28
N ALA A 33 -15.43 5.60 14.15
CA ALA A 33 -14.07 5.83 14.63
C ALA A 33 -13.94 5.47 16.11
N GLY A 34 -12.86 4.78 16.50
CA GLY A 34 -12.60 4.44 17.90
C GLY A 34 -13.59 3.47 18.56
N SER A 35 -14.47 2.80 17.79
CA SER A 35 -15.49 1.87 18.30
C SER A 35 -14.99 0.44 18.52
N GLY A 36 -13.72 0.16 18.26
CA GLY A 36 -13.12 -1.17 18.45
C GLY A 36 -13.32 -2.14 17.29
N LYS A 37 -13.34 -1.68 16.03
CA LYS A 37 -13.44 -2.48 14.80
C LYS A 37 -12.56 -3.73 14.83
N THR A 38 -11.26 -3.54 14.96
CA THR A 38 -10.28 -4.64 14.99
C THR A 38 -10.51 -5.59 16.16
N ARG A 39 -10.94 -5.08 17.30
CA ARG A 39 -11.29 -5.90 18.47
C ARG A 39 -12.44 -6.85 18.15
N VAL A 40 -13.49 -6.36 17.51
CA VAL A 40 -14.62 -7.18 17.11
C VAL A 40 -14.18 -8.26 16.11
N LEU A 41 -13.36 -7.93 15.12
CA LEU A 41 -12.85 -8.91 14.16
C LEU A 41 -12.01 -10.01 14.83
N VAL A 42 -11.08 -9.65 15.73
CA VAL A 42 -10.24 -10.60 16.46
C VAL A 42 -11.10 -11.51 17.35
N HIS A 43 -12.05 -10.94 18.08
CA HIS A 43 -12.96 -11.71 18.94
C HIS A 43 -13.91 -12.60 18.11
N ARG A 44 -14.35 -12.15 16.92
CA ARG A 44 -15.15 -13.00 16.00
C ARG A 44 -14.34 -14.19 15.50
N ILE A 45 -13.08 -13.99 15.14
CA ILE A 45 -12.18 -15.10 14.78
C ILE A 45 -12.05 -16.08 15.94
N ALA A 46 -11.84 -15.58 17.17
CA ALA A 46 -11.77 -16.43 18.36
C ALA A 46 -13.08 -17.19 18.60
N TRP A 47 -14.22 -16.54 18.43
CA TRP A 47 -15.56 -17.16 18.53
C TRP A 47 -15.74 -18.29 17.50
N LEU A 48 -15.38 -18.03 16.24
CA LEU A 48 -15.46 -19.03 15.17
C LEU A 48 -14.62 -20.28 15.52
N ILE A 49 -13.42 -20.11 16.07
CA ILE A 49 -12.52 -21.22 16.43
C ILE A 49 -13.01 -21.96 17.68
N GLN A 50 -13.35 -21.25 18.75
CA GLN A 50 -13.64 -21.88 20.06
C GLN A 50 -15.11 -22.34 20.19
N VAL A 51 -16.05 -21.61 19.61
CA VAL A 51 -17.49 -21.88 19.75
C VAL A 51 -18.04 -22.61 18.56
N GLU A 52 -17.76 -22.11 17.36
CA GLU A 52 -18.25 -22.74 16.10
C GLU A 52 -17.33 -23.89 15.63
N HIS A 53 -16.23 -24.15 16.36
CA HIS A 53 -15.25 -25.21 16.08
C HIS A 53 -14.67 -25.11 14.65
N ALA A 54 -14.58 -23.90 14.11
CA ALA A 54 -13.97 -23.66 12.81
C ALA A 54 -12.47 -23.93 12.85
N SER A 55 -11.97 -24.57 11.81
CA SER A 55 -10.51 -24.71 11.65
C SER A 55 -9.87 -23.34 11.38
N PRO A 56 -8.76 -22.98 12.02
CA PRO A 56 -8.02 -21.77 11.66
C PRO A 56 -7.70 -21.65 10.17
N TYR A 57 -7.47 -22.78 9.48
CA TYR A 57 -7.21 -22.85 8.04
C TYR A 57 -8.43 -22.51 7.16
N SER A 58 -9.63 -22.53 7.73
CA SER A 58 -10.88 -22.18 7.03
C SER A 58 -11.23 -20.70 7.13
N ILE A 59 -10.38 -19.91 7.77
CA ILE A 59 -10.61 -18.48 8.00
C ILE A 59 -9.72 -17.66 7.08
N LEU A 60 -10.35 -16.73 6.35
CA LEU A 60 -9.72 -15.68 5.57
C LEU A 60 -10.02 -14.33 6.23
N SER A 61 -9.01 -13.59 6.63
CA SER A 61 -9.18 -12.24 7.16
C SER A 61 -8.40 -11.23 6.33
N VAL A 62 -9.11 -10.24 5.79
CA VAL A 62 -8.57 -9.26 4.86
C VAL A 62 -8.54 -7.89 5.51
N THR A 63 -7.39 -7.22 5.43
CA THR A 63 -7.19 -5.84 5.87
C THR A 63 -6.64 -4.99 4.73
N PHE A 64 -6.45 -3.68 5.00
CA PHE A 64 -5.90 -2.77 3.98
C PHE A 64 -4.40 -2.55 4.13
N THR A 65 -3.81 -2.81 5.31
CA THR A 65 -2.41 -2.51 5.58
C THR A 65 -1.67 -3.71 6.16
N ASN A 66 -0.40 -3.88 5.80
CA ASN A 66 0.43 -4.94 6.36
C ASN A 66 0.59 -4.80 7.88
N LYS A 67 0.65 -3.55 8.38
CA LYS A 67 0.68 -3.26 9.82
C LYS A 67 -0.60 -3.77 10.51
N ALA A 68 -1.77 -3.49 9.95
CA ALA A 68 -3.04 -3.97 10.49
C ALA A 68 -3.12 -5.51 10.46
N ALA A 69 -2.62 -6.15 9.39
CA ALA A 69 -2.54 -7.60 9.29
C ALA A 69 -1.61 -8.20 10.36
N ALA A 70 -0.43 -7.62 10.57
CA ALA A 70 0.50 -8.05 11.60
C ALA A 70 -0.07 -7.88 13.02
N GLU A 71 -0.70 -6.72 13.28
CA GLU A 71 -1.37 -6.46 14.54
C GLU A 71 -2.53 -7.43 14.80
N MET A 72 -3.32 -7.72 13.78
CA MET A 72 -4.42 -8.68 13.89
C MET A 72 -3.89 -10.08 14.22
N ARG A 73 -2.84 -10.56 13.54
CA ARG A 73 -2.20 -11.84 13.87
C ARG A 73 -1.71 -11.88 15.30
N HIS A 74 -0.99 -10.84 15.74
CA HIS A 74 -0.50 -10.74 17.12
C HIS A 74 -1.63 -10.79 18.15
N ARG A 75 -2.72 -10.07 17.92
CA ARG A 75 -3.89 -10.08 18.82
C ARG A 75 -4.62 -11.44 18.84
N ILE A 76 -4.69 -12.13 17.70
CA ILE A 76 -5.24 -13.49 17.61
C ILE A 76 -4.38 -14.45 18.43
N GLU A 77 -3.06 -14.38 18.27
CA GLU A 77 -2.12 -15.20 19.02
C GLU A 77 -2.25 -14.96 20.53
N GLN A 78 -2.30 -13.70 20.97
CA GLN A 78 -2.47 -13.36 22.37
C GLN A 78 -3.81 -13.85 22.94
N LEU A 79 -4.90 -13.75 22.18
CA LEU A 79 -6.23 -14.10 22.67
C LEU A 79 -6.45 -15.63 22.70
N LEU A 80 -5.93 -16.35 21.74
CA LEU A 80 -6.19 -17.78 21.56
C LEU A 80 -5.03 -18.69 22.02
N GLY A 81 -3.83 -18.14 22.19
CA GLY A 81 -2.63 -18.92 22.48
C GLY A 81 -2.23 -19.89 21.36
N ILE A 82 -2.66 -19.63 20.13
CA ILE A 82 -2.36 -20.44 18.93
C ILE A 82 -1.47 -19.64 17.98
N ASN A 83 -0.63 -20.34 17.21
CA ASN A 83 0.10 -19.72 16.11
C ASN A 83 -0.85 -19.47 14.91
N PRO A 84 -1.08 -18.21 14.50
CA PRO A 84 -1.97 -17.88 13.37
C PRO A 84 -1.35 -18.12 11.99
N ALA A 85 -0.13 -18.64 11.89
CA ALA A 85 0.61 -18.80 10.62
C ALA A 85 -0.13 -19.61 9.55
N GLY A 86 -0.99 -20.56 9.96
CA GLY A 86 -1.82 -21.32 9.01
C GLY A 86 -3.05 -20.60 8.47
N MET A 87 -3.41 -19.46 9.08
CA MET A 87 -4.53 -18.63 8.65
C MET A 87 -4.13 -17.73 7.48
N TRP A 88 -5.09 -17.40 6.64
CA TRP A 88 -4.90 -16.35 5.64
C TRP A 88 -5.35 -15.00 6.20
N VAL A 89 -4.41 -14.31 6.84
CA VAL A 89 -4.58 -12.96 7.38
C VAL A 89 -3.62 -12.02 6.67
N GLY A 90 -4.12 -11.12 5.86
CA GLY A 90 -3.28 -10.25 5.05
C GLY A 90 -4.03 -9.14 4.34
N THR A 91 -3.31 -8.38 3.51
CA THR A 91 -3.90 -7.39 2.62
C THR A 91 -4.45 -8.06 1.36
N PHE A 92 -5.39 -7.39 0.66
CA PHE A 92 -5.89 -7.89 -0.62
C PHE A 92 -4.75 -8.23 -1.59
N HIS A 93 -3.77 -7.33 -1.74
CA HIS A 93 -2.63 -7.53 -2.64
C HIS A 93 -1.71 -8.67 -2.18
N GLY A 94 -1.42 -8.76 -0.89
CA GLY A 94 -0.60 -9.85 -0.35
C GLY A 94 -1.24 -11.22 -0.55
N LEU A 95 -2.55 -11.31 -0.29
CA LEU A 95 -3.32 -12.55 -0.49
C LEU A 95 -3.47 -12.91 -1.97
N ALA A 96 -3.72 -11.92 -2.84
CA ALA A 96 -3.72 -12.12 -4.29
C ALA A 96 -2.35 -12.59 -4.81
N HIS A 97 -1.26 -11.98 -4.33
CA HIS A 97 0.09 -12.41 -4.66
C HIS A 97 0.33 -13.88 -4.26
N ARG A 98 -0.03 -14.26 -3.03
CA ARG A 98 0.07 -15.65 -2.55
C ARG A 98 -0.74 -16.62 -3.41
N LEU A 99 -1.97 -16.25 -3.78
CA LEU A 99 -2.82 -17.02 -4.68
C LEU A 99 -2.16 -17.21 -6.05
N LEU A 100 -1.65 -16.13 -6.66
CA LEU A 100 -1.02 -16.16 -7.97
C LEU A 100 0.30 -16.93 -7.97
N ARG A 101 1.08 -16.88 -6.88
CA ARG A 101 2.29 -17.72 -6.72
C ARG A 101 1.95 -19.22 -6.71
N ALA A 102 0.88 -19.61 -6.01
CA ALA A 102 0.45 -21.00 -5.97
C ALA A 102 -0.12 -21.51 -7.31
N HIS A 103 -0.70 -20.62 -8.13
CA HIS A 103 -1.40 -20.94 -9.38
C HIS A 103 -0.84 -20.16 -10.57
N TRP A 104 0.47 -19.93 -10.60
CA TRP A 104 1.10 -19.12 -11.64
C TRP A 104 0.85 -19.64 -13.06
N ARG A 105 0.78 -20.97 -13.25
CA ARG A 105 0.51 -21.61 -14.55
C ARG A 105 -0.89 -21.30 -15.03
N GLU A 106 -1.88 -21.54 -14.18
CA GLU A 106 -3.29 -21.28 -14.48
C GLU A 106 -3.54 -19.78 -14.70
N ALA A 107 -2.82 -18.94 -13.94
CA ALA A 107 -2.88 -17.50 -14.10
C ALA A 107 -2.14 -16.98 -15.35
N GLY A 108 -1.44 -17.84 -16.11
CA GLY A 108 -0.69 -17.45 -17.29
C GLY A 108 0.53 -16.57 -16.98
N LEU A 109 1.12 -16.76 -15.80
CA LEU A 109 2.30 -16.02 -15.33
C LEU A 109 3.56 -16.88 -15.43
N SER A 110 4.73 -16.24 -15.41
CA SER A 110 5.99 -16.95 -15.20
C SER A 110 6.11 -17.38 -13.74
N GLU A 111 6.80 -18.49 -13.47
CA GLU A 111 7.01 -19.01 -12.11
C GLU A 111 7.58 -17.94 -11.16
N ASN A 112 8.55 -17.17 -11.65
CA ASN A 112 9.22 -16.11 -10.89
C ASN A 112 8.79 -14.71 -11.35
N PHE A 113 7.51 -14.50 -11.64
CA PHE A 113 7.03 -13.18 -12.00
C PHE A 113 7.37 -12.14 -10.92
N GLN A 114 7.68 -10.93 -11.34
CA GLN A 114 8.03 -9.83 -10.44
C GLN A 114 6.96 -8.73 -10.47
N ILE A 115 6.87 -7.99 -9.35
CA ILE A 115 5.91 -6.88 -9.21
C ILE A 115 6.64 -5.58 -9.55
N LEU A 116 6.09 -4.81 -10.50
CA LEU A 116 6.56 -3.47 -10.83
C LEU A 116 6.11 -2.47 -9.76
N ASP A 117 7.00 -1.60 -9.33
CA ASP A 117 6.60 -0.40 -8.62
C ASP A 117 6.02 0.65 -9.58
N SER A 118 5.45 1.73 -9.03
CA SER A 118 4.79 2.77 -9.81
C SER A 118 5.72 3.47 -10.81
N ASP A 119 6.99 3.68 -10.43
CA ASP A 119 7.97 4.37 -11.31
C ASP A 119 8.43 3.44 -12.43
N ASP A 120 8.68 2.16 -12.12
CA ASP A 120 9.07 1.17 -13.13
C ASP A 120 7.90 0.89 -14.07
N GLN A 121 6.67 0.87 -13.57
CA GLN A 121 5.47 0.82 -14.39
C GLN A 121 5.42 2.03 -15.35
N GLN A 122 5.62 3.25 -14.83
CA GLN A 122 5.60 4.47 -15.65
C GLN A 122 6.69 4.45 -16.72
N ARG A 123 7.89 3.94 -16.41
CA ARG A 123 8.97 3.77 -17.39
C ARG A 123 8.61 2.80 -18.48
N LEU A 124 8.00 1.67 -18.12
CA LEU A 124 7.53 0.69 -19.09
C LEU A 124 6.43 1.27 -20.00
N VAL A 125 5.47 1.99 -19.43
CA VAL A 125 4.43 2.70 -20.19
C VAL A 125 5.05 3.74 -21.15
N LYS A 126 6.02 4.52 -20.67
CA LYS A 126 6.75 5.50 -21.48
C LYS A 126 7.45 4.83 -22.67
N ARG A 127 8.08 3.69 -22.43
CA ARG A 127 8.69 2.88 -23.50
C ARG A 127 7.67 2.43 -24.52
N VAL A 128 6.55 1.87 -24.07
CA VAL A 128 5.46 1.42 -24.95
C VAL A 128 4.91 2.55 -25.83
N ILE A 129 4.73 3.76 -25.26
CA ILE A 129 4.28 4.93 -26.03
C ILE A 129 5.24 5.27 -27.17
N ARG A 130 6.56 5.23 -26.90
CA ARG A 130 7.59 5.42 -27.94
C ARG A 130 7.58 4.33 -29.00
N GLU A 131 7.45 3.08 -28.58
CA GLU A 131 7.38 1.91 -29.48
C GLU A 131 6.18 1.98 -30.42
N LEU A 132 5.08 2.54 -29.96
CA LEU A 132 3.89 2.81 -30.79
C LEU A 132 4.06 4.04 -31.71
N GLY A 133 5.19 4.75 -31.67
CA GLY A 133 5.42 5.96 -32.44
C GLY A 133 4.55 7.15 -31.99
N LEU A 134 4.07 7.15 -30.76
CA LEU A 134 3.23 8.20 -30.21
C LEU A 134 4.08 9.30 -29.57
N ASP A 135 3.62 10.56 -29.71
CA ASP A 135 4.26 11.72 -29.10
C ASP A 135 4.02 11.74 -27.57
N GLU A 136 5.10 11.68 -26.80
CA GLU A 136 5.06 11.69 -25.32
C GLU A 136 4.49 12.98 -24.74
N GLN A 137 4.58 14.11 -25.44
CA GLN A 137 3.98 15.37 -24.99
C GLN A 137 2.45 15.32 -25.10
N ARG A 138 1.95 14.68 -26.15
CA ARG A 138 0.51 14.48 -26.36
C ARG A 138 -0.05 13.33 -25.54
N TRP A 139 0.76 12.30 -25.28
CA TRP A 139 0.40 11.07 -24.55
C TRP A 139 1.35 10.87 -23.35
N PRO A 140 1.21 11.65 -22.27
CA PRO A 140 2.08 11.53 -21.10
C PRO A 140 1.98 10.14 -20.46
N ALA A 141 3.12 9.51 -20.20
CA ALA A 141 3.18 8.17 -19.63
C ALA A 141 2.43 8.05 -18.29
N ARG A 142 2.46 9.11 -17.48
CA ARG A 142 1.72 9.17 -16.21
C ARG A 142 0.20 9.11 -16.41
N GLN A 143 -0.31 9.79 -17.43
CA GLN A 143 -1.74 9.76 -17.76
C GLN A 143 -2.16 8.37 -18.25
N ALA A 144 -1.35 7.75 -19.11
CA ALA A 144 -1.61 6.40 -19.58
C ALA A 144 -1.53 5.37 -18.45
N GLN A 145 -0.57 5.51 -17.52
CA GLN A 145 -0.48 4.68 -16.32
C GLN A 145 -1.75 4.80 -15.45
N TRP A 146 -2.22 6.01 -15.22
CA TRP A 146 -3.47 6.21 -14.46
C TRP A 146 -4.67 5.61 -15.15
N PHE A 147 -4.76 5.75 -16.48
CA PHE A 147 -5.82 5.13 -17.25
C PHE A 147 -5.78 3.59 -17.10
N ILE A 148 -4.62 2.96 -17.30
CA ILE A 148 -4.44 1.51 -17.20
C ILE A 148 -4.83 1.01 -15.80
N ASN A 149 -4.30 1.64 -14.75
CA ASN A 149 -4.60 1.25 -13.38
C ASN A 149 -6.09 1.42 -13.06
N GLY A 150 -6.69 2.55 -13.45
CA GLY A 150 -8.11 2.80 -13.27
C GLY A 150 -9.00 1.76 -13.95
N GLN A 151 -8.66 1.35 -15.20
CA GLN A 151 -9.41 0.29 -15.88
C GLN A 151 -9.26 -1.06 -15.17
N LYS A 152 -8.05 -1.40 -14.72
CA LYS A 152 -7.81 -2.64 -13.94
C LYS A 152 -8.56 -2.64 -12.61
N ASP A 153 -8.59 -1.53 -11.91
CA ASP A 153 -9.32 -1.38 -10.63
C ASP A 153 -10.85 -1.48 -10.80
N GLU A 154 -11.34 -1.20 -12.02
CA GLU A 154 -12.74 -1.44 -12.43
C GLU A 154 -12.96 -2.88 -12.95
N GLY A 155 -11.95 -3.71 -13.02
CA GLY A 155 -12.04 -5.08 -13.53
C GLY A 155 -12.07 -5.19 -15.05
N LEU A 156 -11.62 -4.15 -15.77
CA LEU A 156 -11.70 -4.06 -17.21
C LEU A 156 -10.36 -4.31 -17.89
N ARG A 157 -10.35 -5.26 -18.82
CA ARG A 157 -9.28 -5.51 -19.78
C ARG A 157 -9.52 -4.70 -21.06
N PRO A 158 -8.49 -4.45 -21.90
CA PRO A 158 -8.67 -3.72 -23.17
C PRO A 158 -9.84 -4.23 -24.02
N GLN A 159 -9.99 -5.55 -24.13
CA GLN A 159 -11.05 -6.19 -24.91
C GLN A 159 -12.47 -5.95 -24.38
N HIS A 160 -12.62 -5.51 -23.14
CA HIS A 160 -13.92 -5.22 -22.51
C HIS A 160 -14.39 -3.78 -22.75
N ILE A 161 -13.52 -2.93 -23.33
CA ILE A 161 -13.76 -1.50 -23.48
C ILE A 161 -13.97 -1.16 -24.95
N GLN A 162 -15.11 -0.55 -25.27
CA GLN A 162 -15.41 -0.10 -26.63
C GLN A 162 -15.15 1.40 -26.75
N PRO A 163 -14.28 1.84 -27.67
CA PRO A 163 -13.94 3.26 -27.80
C PRO A 163 -15.06 4.15 -28.37
N GLY A 164 -16.11 3.56 -28.99
CA GLY A 164 -17.30 4.30 -29.41
C GLY A 164 -17.05 5.49 -30.37
N GLY A 165 -15.91 5.50 -31.08
CA GLY A 165 -15.49 6.62 -31.93
C GLY A 165 -14.62 7.67 -31.22
N ASP A 166 -14.34 7.52 -29.92
CA ASP A 166 -13.42 8.38 -29.19
C ASP A 166 -11.97 8.01 -29.52
N LEU A 167 -11.29 8.90 -30.24
CA LEU A 167 -9.89 8.72 -30.65
C LEU A 167 -8.93 8.73 -29.47
N PHE A 168 -9.24 9.46 -28.40
CA PHE A 168 -8.42 9.47 -27.18
C PHE A 168 -8.50 8.09 -26.51
N LEU A 169 -9.69 7.59 -26.28
CA LEU A 169 -9.92 6.29 -25.68
C LEU A 169 -9.32 5.16 -26.55
N ALA A 170 -9.50 5.22 -27.87
CA ALA A 170 -8.92 4.24 -28.79
C ALA A 170 -7.38 4.18 -28.70
N THR A 171 -6.73 5.34 -28.54
CA THR A 171 -5.27 5.40 -28.40
C THR A 171 -4.82 4.88 -27.02
N MET A 172 -5.53 5.24 -25.94
CA MET A 172 -5.26 4.72 -24.60
C MET A 172 -5.41 3.20 -24.55
N LEU A 173 -6.38 2.63 -25.23
CA LEU A 173 -6.56 1.17 -25.34
C LEU A 173 -5.39 0.50 -26.07
N LYS A 174 -4.90 1.09 -27.17
CA LYS A 174 -3.69 0.59 -27.84
C LYS A 174 -2.46 0.60 -26.93
N ILE A 175 -2.29 1.66 -26.13
CA ILE A 175 -1.21 1.74 -25.14
C ILE A 175 -1.40 0.63 -24.08
N TYR A 176 -2.62 0.43 -23.60
CA TYR A 176 -2.93 -0.59 -22.60
C TYR A 176 -2.64 -2.01 -23.12
N GLU A 177 -3.08 -2.36 -24.34
CA GLU A 177 -2.79 -3.65 -24.98
C GLU A 177 -1.28 -3.89 -25.15
N ALA A 178 -0.56 -2.90 -25.66
CA ALA A 178 0.88 -2.99 -25.85
C ALA A 178 1.63 -3.09 -24.52
N TYR A 179 1.14 -2.40 -23.49
CA TYR A 179 1.68 -2.49 -22.13
C TYR A 179 1.49 -3.90 -21.53
N GLU A 180 0.31 -4.51 -21.64
CA GLU A 180 0.09 -5.88 -21.18
C GLU A 180 0.99 -6.88 -21.91
N ALA A 181 1.15 -6.74 -23.21
CA ALA A 181 2.06 -7.57 -23.97
C ALA A 181 3.53 -7.39 -23.53
N ALA A 182 3.95 -6.17 -23.22
CA ALA A 182 5.29 -5.89 -22.71
C ALA A 182 5.51 -6.49 -21.31
N CYS A 183 4.53 -6.40 -20.42
CA CYS A 183 4.56 -7.04 -19.09
C CYS A 183 4.70 -8.56 -19.21
N ALA A 184 3.91 -9.18 -20.08
CA ALA A 184 3.95 -10.64 -20.30
C ALA A 184 5.32 -11.11 -20.79
N ARG A 185 5.94 -10.39 -21.76
CA ARG A 185 7.29 -10.70 -22.25
C ARG A 185 8.37 -10.57 -21.18
N ALA A 186 8.23 -9.55 -20.33
CA ALA A 186 9.20 -9.29 -19.25
C ALA A 186 8.99 -10.15 -17.99
N GLY A 187 7.89 -10.91 -17.90
CA GLY A 187 7.55 -11.69 -16.72
C GLY A 187 7.24 -10.83 -15.49
N VAL A 188 6.64 -9.67 -15.71
CA VAL A 188 6.31 -8.70 -14.66
C VAL A 188 4.83 -8.36 -14.64
N ILE A 189 4.33 -7.94 -13.49
CA ILE A 189 2.97 -7.46 -13.30
C ILE A 189 2.98 -6.20 -12.44
N ASP A 190 1.99 -5.34 -12.60
CA ASP A 190 1.78 -4.18 -11.73
C ASP A 190 0.86 -4.49 -10.54
N PHE A 191 0.71 -3.53 -9.62
CA PHE A 191 -0.11 -3.70 -8.43
C PHE A 191 -1.59 -3.96 -8.73
N SER A 192 -2.18 -3.21 -9.66
CA SER A 192 -3.59 -3.40 -10.05
C SER A 192 -3.79 -4.75 -10.75
N GLU A 193 -2.76 -5.23 -11.46
CA GLU A 193 -2.77 -6.55 -12.11
C GLU A 193 -2.84 -7.70 -11.10
N LEU A 194 -2.23 -7.58 -9.92
CA LEU A 194 -2.32 -8.62 -8.89
C LEU A 194 -3.78 -8.99 -8.58
N LEU A 195 -4.60 -7.98 -8.36
CA LEU A 195 -6.02 -8.18 -8.03
C LEU A 195 -6.85 -8.61 -9.23
N LEU A 196 -6.64 -7.96 -10.37
CA LEU A 196 -7.37 -8.30 -11.58
C LEU A 196 -7.06 -9.72 -12.06
N ARG A 197 -5.78 -10.11 -12.04
CA ARG A 197 -5.34 -11.45 -12.43
C ARG A 197 -5.85 -12.52 -11.47
N ALA A 198 -5.90 -12.24 -10.17
CA ALA A 198 -6.49 -13.13 -9.18
C ALA A 198 -8.01 -13.31 -9.40
N LEU A 199 -8.72 -12.25 -9.80
CA LEU A 199 -10.12 -12.32 -10.15
C LEU A 199 -10.34 -13.12 -11.44
N ASP A 200 -9.54 -12.88 -12.48
CA ASP A 200 -9.60 -13.62 -13.75
C ASP A 200 -9.28 -15.11 -13.51
N LEU A 201 -8.27 -15.44 -12.70
CA LEU A 201 -7.93 -16.82 -12.32
C LEU A 201 -9.17 -17.58 -11.82
N TRP A 202 -9.97 -16.96 -10.97
CA TRP A 202 -11.18 -17.59 -10.45
C TRP A 202 -12.32 -17.65 -11.46
N ARG A 203 -12.44 -16.67 -12.36
CA ARG A 203 -13.44 -16.67 -13.44
C ARG A 203 -13.14 -17.74 -14.49
N ASP A 204 -11.87 -17.89 -14.85
CA ASP A 204 -11.43 -18.74 -15.94
C ASP A 204 -11.15 -20.19 -15.49
N HIS A 205 -10.88 -20.40 -14.18
CA HIS A 205 -10.57 -21.70 -13.59
C HIS A 205 -11.52 -22.07 -12.43
N PRO A 206 -12.75 -22.52 -12.75
CA PRO A 206 -13.77 -22.86 -11.72
C PRO A 206 -13.29 -23.87 -10.68
N GLY A 207 -12.40 -24.81 -11.06
CA GLY A 207 -11.85 -25.79 -10.13
C GLY A 207 -10.93 -25.16 -9.06
N VAL A 208 -10.17 -24.12 -9.43
CA VAL A 208 -9.35 -23.34 -8.48
C VAL A 208 -10.27 -22.57 -7.53
N LEU A 209 -11.28 -21.89 -8.07
CA LEU A 209 -12.28 -21.17 -7.26
C LEU A 209 -12.96 -22.09 -6.26
N GLU A 210 -13.45 -23.25 -6.70
CA GLU A 210 -14.15 -24.22 -5.85
C GLU A 210 -13.25 -24.72 -4.71
N HIS A 211 -11.95 -24.95 -5.00
CA HIS A 211 -10.98 -25.31 -3.97
C HIS A 211 -10.93 -24.25 -2.85
N TYR A 212 -10.83 -22.98 -3.21
CA TYR A 212 -10.74 -21.89 -2.23
C TYR A 212 -12.08 -21.58 -1.56
N GLN A 213 -13.21 -21.75 -2.24
CA GLN A 213 -14.53 -21.65 -1.64
C GLN A 213 -14.77 -22.73 -0.57
N ARG A 214 -14.30 -23.95 -0.81
CA ARG A 214 -14.35 -25.03 0.19
C ARG A 214 -13.39 -24.78 1.35
N ARG A 215 -12.23 -24.15 1.07
CA ARG A 215 -11.25 -23.82 2.09
C ARG A 215 -11.71 -22.66 2.97
N PHE A 216 -12.08 -21.54 2.39
CA PHE A 216 -12.42 -20.31 3.12
C PHE A 216 -13.93 -20.25 3.42
N ARG A 217 -14.31 -20.97 4.47
CA ARG A 217 -15.70 -21.02 4.92
C ARG A 217 -16.10 -19.76 5.67
N HIS A 218 -15.13 -19.05 6.28
CA HIS A 218 -15.36 -17.86 7.09
C HIS A 218 -14.47 -16.73 6.56
N ILE A 219 -15.09 -15.66 6.11
CA ILE A 219 -14.41 -14.50 5.52
C ILE A 219 -14.71 -13.28 6.38
N LEU A 220 -13.64 -12.58 6.81
CA LEU A 220 -13.72 -11.33 7.57
C LEU A 220 -12.97 -10.24 6.82
N VAL A 221 -13.57 -9.06 6.70
CA VAL A 221 -12.99 -7.94 5.95
C VAL A 221 -13.02 -6.70 6.81
N ASP A 222 -11.86 -6.10 7.05
CA ASP A 222 -11.72 -4.79 7.71
C ASP A 222 -11.75 -3.65 6.69
N GLU A 223 -12.07 -2.44 7.13
CA GLU A 223 -12.07 -1.20 6.32
C GLU A 223 -12.81 -1.34 4.98
N PHE A 224 -13.95 -2.02 4.99
CA PHE A 224 -14.68 -2.42 3.77
C PHE A 224 -15.06 -1.22 2.87
N GLN A 225 -15.24 -0.02 3.42
CA GLN A 225 -15.51 1.22 2.68
C GLN A 225 -14.37 1.64 1.74
N ASP A 226 -13.16 1.09 1.92
CA ASP A 226 -12.00 1.41 1.08
C ASP A 226 -11.81 0.43 -0.10
N THR A 227 -12.73 -0.52 -0.27
CA THR A 227 -12.66 -1.49 -1.37
C THR A 227 -12.97 -0.86 -2.72
N ASN A 228 -12.21 -1.28 -3.75
CA ASN A 228 -12.52 -0.97 -5.15
C ASN A 228 -13.43 -2.04 -5.79
N ALA A 229 -13.79 -1.87 -7.06
CA ALA A 229 -14.70 -2.78 -7.76
C ALA A 229 -14.14 -4.21 -7.87
N VAL A 230 -12.84 -4.36 -8.16
CA VAL A 230 -12.18 -5.67 -8.29
C VAL A 230 -12.12 -6.40 -6.95
N GLN A 231 -11.76 -5.69 -5.88
CA GLN A 231 -11.72 -6.25 -4.52
C GLN A 231 -13.09 -6.74 -4.07
N TYR A 232 -14.12 -5.95 -4.32
CA TYR A 232 -15.48 -6.36 -3.98
C TYR A 232 -15.97 -7.53 -4.84
N ALA A 233 -15.68 -7.54 -6.15
CA ALA A 233 -15.99 -8.66 -7.03
C ALA A 233 -15.28 -9.95 -6.58
N TRP A 234 -14.01 -9.84 -6.18
CA TRP A 234 -13.20 -10.93 -5.64
C TRP A 234 -13.84 -11.55 -4.39
N LEU A 235 -14.27 -10.71 -3.43
CA LEU A 235 -14.99 -11.14 -2.23
C LEU A 235 -16.33 -11.81 -2.55
N ARG A 236 -17.12 -11.20 -3.44
CA ARG A 236 -18.45 -11.74 -3.81
C ARG A 236 -18.38 -13.13 -4.41
N ILE A 237 -17.40 -13.36 -5.29
CA ILE A 237 -17.23 -14.68 -5.93
C ILE A 237 -16.83 -15.71 -4.88
N LEU A 238 -15.89 -15.37 -4.00
CA LEU A 238 -15.40 -16.26 -2.97
C LEU A 238 -16.47 -16.57 -1.92
N ALA A 239 -17.22 -15.57 -1.49
CA ALA A 239 -18.24 -15.69 -0.43
C ALA A 239 -19.43 -16.58 -0.80
N LYS A 240 -19.67 -16.87 -2.09
CA LYS A 240 -20.77 -17.75 -2.53
C LYS A 240 -20.67 -19.17 -1.97
N GLY A 241 -19.46 -19.65 -1.67
CA GLY A 241 -19.23 -20.98 -1.11
C GLY A 241 -19.01 -21.02 0.40
N GLY A 242 -18.96 -19.85 1.07
CA GLY A 242 -18.65 -19.75 2.50
C GLY A 242 -19.87 -19.84 3.42
N ASP A 243 -19.63 -20.19 4.69
CA ASP A 243 -20.67 -20.24 5.74
C ASP A 243 -20.94 -18.85 6.33
N SER A 244 -19.92 -18.01 6.40
CA SER A 244 -20.06 -16.66 6.93
C SER A 244 -19.18 -15.64 6.21
N LEU A 245 -19.71 -14.43 6.06
CA LEU A 245 -19.01 -13.26 5.59
C LEU A 245 -19.32 -12.08 6.52
N MET A 246 -18.33 -11.60 7.25
CA MET A 246 -18.42 -10.38 8.04
C MET A 246 -17.61 -9.28 7.40
N VAL A 247 -18.24 -8.18 7.03
CA VAL A 247 -17.54 -6.97 6.59
C VAL A 247 -17.70 -5.89 7.65
N VAL A 248 -16.59 -5.24 7.98
CA VAL A 248 -16.55 -4.15 8.96
C VAL A 248 -16.08 -2.90 8.25
N GLY A 249 -16.79 -1.81 8.42
CA GLY A 249 -16.46 -0.56 7.76
C GLY A 249 -17.09 0.67 8.40
N ASP A 250 -16.61 1.82 7.95
CA ASP A 250 -17.08 3.14 8.35
C ASP A 250 -17.20 4.04 7.12
N ASP A 251 -18.40 4.24 6.62
CA ASP A 251 -18.69 5.11 5.48
C ASP A 251 -18.20 6.55 5.71
N ASP A 252 -18.20 7.03 6.96
CA ASP A 252 -17.68 8.35 7.33
C ASP A 252 -16.14 8.43 7.28
N GLN A 253 -15.43 7.32 7.16
CA GLN A 253 -13.97 7.25 7.00
C GLN A 253 -13.53 6.79 5.59
N SER A 254 -14.42 6.83 4.59
CA SER A 254 -14.07 6.56 3.19
C SER A 254 -13.36 7.77 2.59
N ILE A 255 -12.02 7.69 2.50
CA ILE A 255 -11.14 8.78 2.09
C ILE A 255 -10.15 8.38 0.96
N TYR A 256 -10.35 7.21 0.34
CA TYR A 256 -9.49 6.69 -0.72
C TYR A 256 -10.21 6.60 -2.07
N GLY A 257 -11.23 7.42 -2.31
CA GLY A 257 -11.92 7.51 -3.61
C GLY A 257 -10.95 7.81 -4.76
N TRP A 258 -9.94 8.64 -4.53
CA TRP A 258 -8.87 8.93 -5.49
C TRP A 258 -7.96 7.72 -5.83
N ARG A 259 -8.01 6.64 -5.03
CA ARG A 259 -7.37 5.33 -5.28
C ARG A 259 -8.33 4.29 -5.86
N GLY A 260 -9.53 4.70 -6.27
CA GLY A 260 -10.55 3.78 -6.79
C GLY A 260 -11.44 3.13 -5.74
N ALA A 261 -11.32 3.51 -4.46
CA ALA A 261 -12.25 3.05 -3.43
C ALA A 261 -13.67 3.52 -3.77
N ARG A 262 -14.63 2.62 -3.57
CA ARG A 262 -16.05 2.87 -3.86
C ARG A 262 -16.87 2.76 -2.58
N ILE A 263 -17.29 3.90 -2.06
CA ILE A 263 -18.16 3.95 -0.89
C ILE A 263 -19.49 3.23 -1.14
N GLU A 264 -19.93 3.18 -2.39
CA GLU A 264 -21.14 2.48 -2.82
C GLU A 264 -21.08 0.98 -2.53
N ASN A 265 -19.90 0.38 -2.43
CA ASN A 265 -19.75 -1.04 -2.12
C ASN A 265 -20.38 -1.40 -0.77
N ILE A 266 -20.31 -0.48 0.23
CA ILE A 266 -20.89 -0.72 1.54
C ILE A 266 -22.43 -0.65 1.50
N GLN A 267 -22.99 0.18 0.61
CA GLN A 267 -24.42 0.27 0.35
C GLN A 267 -24.90 -0.94 -0.45
N GLN A 268 -24.17 -1.30 -1.51
CA GLN A 268 -24.44 -2.45 -2.36
C GLN A 268 -24.40 -3.79 -1.61
N PHE A 269 -23.64 -3.87 -0.51
CA PHE A 269 -23.51 -5.10 0.26
C PHE A 269 -24.88 -5.63 0.74
N SER A 270 -25.75 -4.75 1.23
CA SER A 270 -27.10 -5.13 1.68
C SER A 270 -28.03 -5.52 0.53
N ASP A 271 -27.79 -5.00 -0.68
CA ASP A 271 -28.56 -5.38 -1.88
C ASP A 271 -28.08 -6.74 -2.43
N ASP A 272 -26.77 -6.97 -2.44
CA ASP A 272 -26.16 -8.23 -2.90
C ASP A 272 -26.38 -9.40 -1.94
N PHE A 273 -26.53 -9.10 -0.64
CA PHE A 273 -26.78 -10.06 0.44
C PHE A 273 -28.01 -9.61 1.25
N ALA A 274 -29.20 -9.88 0.70
CA ALA A 274 -30.46 -9.43 1.27
C ALA A 274 -30.76 -10.00 2.68
N ASP A 275 -30.07 -11.07 3.06
CA ASP A 275 -30.10 -11.70 4.38
C ASP A 275 -29.06 -11.16 5.36
N ALA A 276 -28.31 -10.13 4.96
CA ALA A 276 -27.25 -9.56 5.78
C ALA A 276 -27.82 -8.85 7.03
N GLU A 277 -27.30 -9.22 8.19
CA GLU A 277 -27.56 -8.50 9.44
C GLU A 277 -26.68 -7.24 9.50
N VAL A 278 -27.29 -6.07 9.81
CA VAL A 278 -26.57 -4.80 9.97
C VAL A 278 -26.45 -4.46 11.45
N ILE A 279 -25.22 -4.41 11.95
CA ILE A 279 -24.90 -4.09 13.35
C ILE A 279 -24.14 -2.76 13.39
N ARG A 280 -24.51 -1.85 14.32
CA ARG A 280 -23.87 -0.55 14.48
C ARG A 280 -23.05 -0.49 15.75
N LEU A 281 -21.78 -0.08 15.62
CA LEU A 281 -20.87 0.21 16.73
C LEU A 281 -20.66 1.72 16.84
N GLU A 282 -21.35 2.36 17.76
CA GLU A 282 -21.40 3.82 17.90
C GLU A 282 -20.65 4.32 19.16
N GLN A 283 -20.45 3.46 20.15
CA GLN A 283 -19.68 3.82 21.35
C GLN A 283 -18.21 3.94 21.00
N ASN A 284 -17.66 5.13 21.26
CA ASN A 284 -16.26 5.47 21.02
C ASN A 284 -15.45 5.36 22.32
N TYR A 285 -14.28 4.75 22.25
CA TYR A 285 -13.36 4.53 23.37
C TYR A 285 -12.06 5.34 23.26
N ARG A 286 -11.95 6.18 22.23
CA ARG A 286 -10.73 6.94 21.92
C ARG A 286 -10.82 8.39 22.35
N SER A 287 -11.94 9.05 22.03
CA SER A 287 -12.08 10.50 22.10
C SER A 287 -13.03 10.93 23.21
N THR A 288 -12.81 12.14 23.73
CA THR A 288 -13.71 12.79 24.68
C THR A 288 -15.00 13.23 24.01
N ALA A 289 -16.05 13.50 24.79
CA ALA A 289 -17.34 13.89 24.26
C ALA A 289 -17.31 15.19 23.46
N SER A 290 -16.48 16.18 23.84
CA SER A 290 -16.30 17.44 23.11
C SER A 290 -15.78 17.21 21.68
N ILE A 291 -14.81 16.30 21.50
CA ILE A 291 -14.30 15.93 20.18
C ILE A 291 -15.38 15.24 19.35
N LEU A 292 -16.13 14.30 19.95
CA LEU A 292 -17.19 13.58 19.25
C LEU A 292 -18.34 14.49 18.82
N LYS A 293 -18.74 15.46 19.64
CA LYS A 293 -19.74 16.46 19.26
C LYS A 293 -19.30 17.26 18.02
N ALA A 294 -18.05 17.70 17.98
CA ALA A 294 -17.51 18.39 16.81
C ALA A 294 -17.45 17.50 15.58
N ALA A 295 -16.98 16.25 15.72
CA ALA A 295 -16.91 15.27 14.63
C ALA A 295 -18.30 14.94 14.06
N ASN A 296 -19.29 14.68 14.92
CA ASN A 296 -20.67 14.42 14.52
C ASN A 296 -21.29 15.62 13.80
N ALA A 297 -21.11 16.85 14.32
CA ALA A 297 -21.62 18.07 13.70
C ALA A 297 -20.98 18.31 12.31
N LEU A 298 -19.67 18.02 12.17
CA LEU A 298 -18.97 18.14 10.89
C LEU A 298 -19.53 17.16 9.86
N ILE A 299 -19.60 15.87 10.20
CA ILE A 299 -19.96 14.81 9.24
C ILE A 299 -21.44 14.78 8.92
N ALA A 300 -22.30 15.33 9.78
CA ALA A 300 -23.74 15.43 9.54
C ALA A 300 -24.11 16.24 8.27
N ASN A 301 -23.18 17.05 7.76
CA ASN A 301 -23.36 17.78 6.50
C ASN A 301 -23.19 16.92 5.24
N ASN A 302 -22.73 15.68 5.35
CA ASN A 302 -22.68 14.74 4.21
C ASN A 302 -24.04 14.09 3.98
N GLN A 303 -24.39 13.91 2.70
CA GLN A 303 -25.61 13.23 2.30
C GLN A 303 -25.34 11.72 2.08
N GLY A 304 -26.38 10.91 2.15
CA GLY A 304 -26.26 9.47 1.85
C GLY A 304 -25.50 8.63 2.88
N ARG A 305 -25.28 9.16 4.08
CA ARG A 305 -24.67 8.43 5.19
C ARG A 305 -25.57 7.26 5.65
N LEU A 306 -24.95 6.16 6.07
CA LEU A 306 -25.67 5.00 6.60
C LEU A 306 -26.21 5.20 8.02
N GLY A 307 -26.02 6.37 8.59
CA GLY A 307 -26.60 6.83 9.85
C GLY A 307 -26.01 6.16 11.07
N LYS A 308 -25.00 6.81 11.65
CA LYS A 308 -24.45 6.52 12.97
C LYS A 308 -24.05 7.81 13.65
N GLU A 309 -24.10 7.83 14.98
CA GLU A 309 -23.70 8.96 15.81
C GLU A 309 -22.75 8.46 16.90
N LEU A 310 -21.55 9.00 16.93
CA LEU A 310 -20.56 8.62 17.93
C LEU A 310 -20.90 9.22 19.29
N TRP A 311 -20.79 8.38 20.32
CA TRP A 311 -20.96 8.79 21.70
C TRP A 311 -19.93 8.09 22.59
N THR A 312 -19.72 8.58 23.80
CA THR A 312 -18.81 7.98 24.78
C THR A 312 -19.41 8.08 26.19
N ASP A 313 -19.10 7.10 27.02
CA ASP A 313 -19.33 7.16 28.50
C ASP A 313 -18.23 7.91 29.23
N GLY A 314 -17.17 8.34 28.50
CA GLY A 314 -16.05 9.07 29.06
C GLY A 314 -16.40 10.54 29.38
N GLU A 315 -15.40 11.24 29.87
CA GLU A 315 -15.52 12.65 30.27
C GLU A 315 -15.79 13.55 29.04
N ASP A 316 -16.36 14.74 29.31
CA ASP A 316 -16.51 15.77 28.26
C ASP A 316 -15.16 16.20 27.67
N GLY A 317 -14.10 16.18 28.48
CA GLY A 317 -12.76 16.58 28.08
C GLY A 317 -12.61 18.09 27.89
N GLU A 318 -11.43 18.50 27.46
CA GLU A 318 -11.14 19.90 27.16
C GLU A 318 -11.90 20.38 25.91
N SER A 319 -12.19 21.67 25.85
CA SER A 319 -12.75 22.29 24.65
C SER A 319 -11.71 22.29 23.53
N LEU A 320 -12.18 22.14 22.27
CA LEU A 320 -11.32 22.30 21.12
C LEU A 320 -10.81 23.74 21.02
N SER A 321 -9.52 23.90 20.80
CA SER A 321 -8.91 25.22 20.61
C SER A 321 -8.85 25.57 19.13
N LEU A 322 -9.23 26.79 18.77
CA LEU A 322 -9.12 27.35 17.43
C LEU A 322 -8.17 28.54 17.44
N TYR A 323 -7.14 28.52 16.63
CA TYR A 323 -6.22 29.62 16.42
C TYR A 323 -6.34 30.17 15.00
N ALA A 324 -6.62 31.43 14.86
CA ALA A 324 -6.65 32.12 13.57
C ALA A 324 -5.29 32.79 13.33
N ALA A 325 -4.45 32.17 12.52
CA ALA A 325 -3.12 32.67 12.18
C ALA A 325 -3.17 33.76 11.10
N PHE A 326 -2.20 34.67 11.13
CA PHE A 326 -2.02 35.69 10.08
C PHE A 326 -1.43 35.10 8.78
N ASN A 327 -0.62 34.07 8.90
CA ASN A 327 0.00 33.35 7.81
C ASN A 327 0.56 32.00 8.31
N GLU A 328 1.14 31.21 7.41
CA GLU A 328 1.69 29.88 7.71
C GLU A 328 2.85 29.90 8.72
N HIS A 329 3.63 30.97 8.78
CA HIS A 329 4.72 31.11 9.77
C HIS A 329 4.19 31.39 11.18
N ASP A 330 3.14 32.17 11.27
CA ASP A 330 2.44 32.45 12.53
C ASP A 330 1.74 31.19 13.05
N GLU A 331 1.10 30.43 12.17
CA GLU A 331 0.53 29.12 12.49
C GLU A 331 1.59 28.16 13.03
N ALA A 332 2.72 28.00 12.33
CA ALA A 332 3.80 27.13 12.74
C ALA A 332 4.42 27.55 14.09
N ARG A 333 4.57 28.85 14.32
CA ARG A 333 5.04 29.40 15.60
C ARG A 333 4.09 29.02 16.73
N TYR A 334 2.79 29.23 16.57
CA TYR A 334 1.79 28.89 17.57
C TYR A 334 1.78 27.40 17.87
N VAL A 335 1.86 26.54 16.86
CA VAL A 335 1.92 25.10 17.01
C VAL A 335 3.15 24.69 17.83
N VAL A 336 4.33 25.23 17.50
CA VAL A 336 5.59 24.91 18.23
C VAL A 336 5.55 25.38 19.68
N GLU A 337 5.08 26.60 19.95
CA GLU A 337 4.89 27.11 21.31
C GLU A 337 3.92 26.23 22.12
N SER A 338 2.86 25.75 21.48
CA SER A 338 1.88 24.84 22.11
C SER A 338 2.49 23.46 22.40
N ILE A 339 3.33 22.94 21.47
CA ILE A 339 4.07 21.70 21.67
C ILE A 339 5.04 21.83 22.85
N GLU A 340 5.82 22.91 22.93
CA GLU A 340 6.71 23.15 24.08
C GLU A 340 5.96 23.18 25.41
N SER A 341 4.78 23.79 25.42
CA SER A 341 3.93 23.80 26.61
C SER A 341 3.46 22.40 27.00
N ALA A 342 3.05 21.58 26.02
CA ALA A 342 2.63 20.20 26.24
C ALA A 342 3.78 19.31 26.75
N LEU A 343 4.99 19.47 26.19
CA LEU A 343 6.18 18.78 26.64
C LEU A 343 6.56 19.13 28.09
N LYS A 344 6.44 20.43 28.46
CA LYS A 344 6.62 20.88 29.85
C LYS A 344 5.54 20.30 30.78
N GLY A 345 4.36 20.02 30.23
CA GLY A 345 3.24 19.38 30.94
C GLY A 345 3.41 17.87 31.09
N GLY A 346 4.46 17.26 30.50
CA GLY A 346 4.79 15.86 30.66
C GLY A 346 4.37 14.93 29.52
N LEU A 347 3.79 15.44 28.41
CA LEU A 347 3.56 14.63 27.22
C LEU A 347 4.89 14.26 26.57
N ALA A 348 4.97 13.03 26.03
CA ALA A 348 6.07 12.63 25.18
C ALA A 348 5.87 13.20 23.75
N ARG A 349 6.97 13.39 23.00
CA ARG A 349 6.88 13.90 21.62
C ARG A 349 6.12 12.96 20.71
N SER A 350 6.27 11.67 20.90
CA SER A 350 5.56 10.63 20.14
C SER A 350 4.03 10.63 20.36
N GLU A 351 3.56 11.29 21.42
CA GLU A 351 2.14 11.49 21.73
C GLU A 351 1.52 12.70 21.04
N ILE A 352 2.33 13.45 20.27
CA ILE A 352 1.91 14.70 19.60
C ILE A 352 1.96 14.50 18.08
N ALA A 353 0.86 14.82 17.41
CA ALA A 353 0.78 14.78 15.96
C ALA A 353 0.39 16.13 15.36
N ILE A 354 1.03 16.48 14.23
CA ILE A 354 0.65 17.60 13.38
C ILE A 354 0.12 17.02 12.07
N LEU A 355 -1.16 17.24 11.81
CA LEU A 355 -1.86 16.71 10.65
C LEU A 355 -2.15 17.81 9.64
N TYR A 356 -1.81 17.59 8.39
CA TYR A 356 -2.00 18.51 7.29
C TYR A 356 -2.59 17.82 6.07
N ARG A 357 -3.14 18.61 5.13
CA ARG A 357 -3.77 18.08 3.91
C ARG A 357 -2.75 17.61 2.89
N SER A 358 -1.64 18.31 2.75
CA SER A 358 -0.60 18.07 1.74
C SER A 358 0.80 18.10 2.34
N ASN A 359 1.68 17.23 1.88
CA ASN A 359 3.09 17.19 2.29
C ASN A 359 3.83 18.53 2.03
N ALA A 360 3.38 19.34 1.07
CA ALA A 360 3.96 20.67 0.84
C ALA A 360 3.85 21.60 2.05
N GLN A 361 2.84 21.39 2.92
CA GLN A 361 2.63 22.20 4.13
C GLN A 361 3.65 21.88 5.23
N SER A 362 4.33 20.72 5.17
CA SER A 362 5.25 20.29 6.24
C SER A 362 6.49 21.18 6.36
N ARG A 363 6.97 21.78 5.27
CA ARG A 363 8.24 22.50 5.25
C ARG A 363 8.33 23.63 6.31
N VAL A 364 7.32 24.46 6.40
CA VAL A 364 7.31 25.60 7.34
C VAL A 364 7.24 25.10 8.80
N LEU A 365 6.52 24.00 9.03
CA LEU A 365 6.44 23.34 10.34
C LEU A 365 7.78 22.70 10.72
N GLU A 366 8.44 22.03 9.77
CA GLU A 366 9.78 21.44 9.96
C GLU A 366 10.81 22.51 10.32
N GLU A 367 10.84 23.63 9.58
CA GLU A 367 11.72 24.77 9.86
C GLU A 367 11.49 25.34 11.27
N ALA A 368 10.23 25.45 11.70
CA ALA A 368 9.88 25.94 13.02
C ALA A 368 10.31 24.97 14.13
N LEU A 369 10.08 23.66 13.97
CA LEU A 369 10.50 22.64 14.92
C LEU A 369 12.02 22.53 15.02
N LEU A 370 12.74 22.62 13.90
CA LEU A 370 14.21 22.63 13.88
C LEU A 370 14.79 23.83 14.62
N ARG A 371 14.20 25.01 14.45
CA ARG A 371 14.63 26.23 15.15
C ARG A 371 14.59 26.07 16.66
N GLU A 372 13.56 25.42 17.17
CA GLU A 372 13.37 25.17 18.60
C GLU A 372 13.99 23.82 19.04
N LYS A 373 14.72 23.15 18.13
CA LYS A 373 15.42 21.85 18.38
C LYS A 373 14.47 20.76 18.89
N ILE A 374 13.24 20.75 18.39
CA ILE A 374 12.26 19.71 18.70
C ILE A 374 12.40 18.60 17.67
N PRO A 375 12.82 17.38 18.08
CA PRO A 375 12.85 16.24 17.19
C PRO A 375 11.49 15.94 16.60
N TYR A 376 11.43 15.75 15.29
CA TYR A 376 10.21 15.41 14.58
C TYR A 376 10.46 14.33 13.54
N ARG A 377 9.37 13.76 13.07
CA ARG A 377 9.39 12.72 12.05
C ARG A 377 8.26 12.94 11.07
N ILE A 378 8.56 12.81 9.77
CA ILE A 378 7.56 12.86 8.70
C ILE A 378 7.07 11.44 8.43
N TYR A 379 5.80 11.21 8.74
CA TYR A 379 5.11 9.97 8.43
C TYR A 379 4.53 10.09 7.02
N GLY A 380 4.97 9.20 6.09
CA GLY A 380 4.52 9.26 4.69
C GLY A 380 5.21 10.33 3.83
N GLY A 381 6.38 10.82 4.22
CA GLY A 381 7.36 11.44 3.32
C GLY A 381 7.78 10.46 2.23
N GLN A 382 8.76 10.78 1.36
CA GLN A 382 9.23 9.78 0.40
C GLN A 382 9.57 8.50 1.16
N ARG A 383 8.79 7.48 0.89
CA ARG A 383 8.87 6.18 1.57
C ARG A 383 10.25 5.61 1.35
N PHE A 384 10.77 4.91 2.34
CA PHE A 384 12.12 4.37 2.29
C PHE A 384 12.40 3.64 0.96
N PHE A 385 11.52 2.72 0.56
CA PHE A 385 11.66 1.97 -0.69
C PHE A 385 11.36 2.78 -1.97
N GLU A 386 10.88 4.01 -1.85
CA GLU A 386 10.64 4.93 -2.97
C GLU A 386 11.82 5.88 -3.23
N ARG A 387 12.78 5.98 -2.32
CA ARG A 387 13.98 6.81 -2.49
C ARG A 387 14.82 6.31 -3.66
N ALA A 388 15.33 7.24 -4.47
CA ALA A 388 16.01 6.92 -5.72
C ALA A 388 17.20 5.95 -5.54
N GLU A 389 18.01 6.18 -4.50
CA GLU A 389 19.17 5.33 -4.15
C GLU A 389 18.74 3.92 -3.73
N ILE A 390 17.64 3.81 -2.99
CA ILE A 390 17.07 2.52 -2.57
C ILE A 390 16.50 1.76 -3.78
N LYS A 391 15.74 2.43 -4.64
CA LYS A 391 15.25 1.84 -5.89
C LYS A 391 16.38 1.34 -6.79
N ASN A 392 17.50 2.05 -6.82
CA ASN A 392 18.68 1.62 -7.57
C ASN A 392 19.28 0.33 -6.97
N ALA A 393 19.44 0.27 -5.65
CA ALA A 393 19.92 -0.95 -4.98
C ALA A 393 18.97 -2.13 -5.19
N MET A 394 17.65 -1.90 -5.03
CA MET A 394 16.61 -2.91 -5.28
C MET A 394 16.62 -3.40 -6.73
N ALA A 395 16.88 -2.53 -7.71
CA ALA A 395 16.99 -2.92 -9.11
C ALA A 395 18.18 -3.85 -9.36
N TYR A 396 19.32 -3.63 -8.71
CA TYR A 396 20.43 -4.59 -8.74
C TYR A 396 20.02 -5.95 -8.16
N LEU A 397 19.37 -5.95 -7.00
CA LEU A 397 18.89 -7.20 -6.38
C LEU A 397 17.87 -7.93 -7.26
N ARG A 398 16.95 -7.21 -7.92
CA ARG A 398 16.01 -7.79 -8.90
C ARG A 398 16.72 -8.43 -10.08
N LEU A 399 17.83 -7.86 -10.56
CA LEU A 399 18.64 -8.46 -11.62
C LEU A 399 19.35 -9.74 -11.15
N LEU A 400 19.65 -9.88 -9.87
CA LEU A 400 20.22 -11.13 -9.34
C LEU A 400 19.18 -12.23 -9.26
N ASP A 401 17.92 -11.89 -8.93
CA ASP A 401 16.80 -12.83 -8.93
C ASP A 401 16.35 -13.23 -10.35
N GLY A 402 16.31 -12.26 -11.27
CA GLY A 402 15.87 -12.52 -12.64
C GLY A 402 16.46 -11.54 -13.67
N ARG A 403 17.22 -12.10 -14.64
CA ARG A 403 17.87 -11.31 -15.71
C ARG A 403 16.89 -10.69 -16.70
N GLY A 404 15.66 -11.22 -16.78
CA GLY A 404 14.61 -10.74 -17.68
C GLY A 404 13.90 -9.47 -17.24
N ASN A 405 14.25 -8.91 -16.07
CA ASN A 405 13.64 -7.66 -15.60
C ASN A 405 14.25 -6.45 -16.32
N ASP A 406 13.68 -6.13 -17.47
CA ASP A 406 14.12 -5.03 -18.32
C ASP A 406 14.05 -3.67 -17.60
N ALA A 407 13.02 -3.44 -16.79
CA ALA A 407 12.85 -2.20 -16.03
C ALA A 407 13.99 -2.02 -15.00
N ALA A 408 14.34 -3.07 -14.27
CA ALA A 408 15.45 -3.05 -13.33
C ALA A 408 16.79 -2.83 -14.05
N LEU A 409 17.00 -3.50 -15.18
CA LEU A 409 18.23 -3.35 -15.98
C LEU A 409 18.36 -1.91 -16.49
N GLU A 410 17.34 -1.37 -17.13
CA GLU A 410 17.36 -0.01 -17.67
C GLU A 410 17.59 1.04 -16.60
N ARG A 411 17.10 0.78 -15.38
CA ARG A 411 17.31 1.66 -14.23
C ARG A 411 18.77 1.78 -13.85
N VAL A 412 19.51 0.68 -13.84
CA VAL A 412 20.86 0.63 -13.25
C VAL A 412 21.99 0.44 -14.24
N VAL A 413 21.72 0.18 -15.52
CA VAL A 413 22.75 -0.05 -16.53
C VAL A 413 23.78 1.08 -16.60
N ASN A 414 23.36 2.32 -16.33
CA ASN A 414 24.22 3.51 -16.27
C ASN A 414 24.17 4.23 -14.90
N VAL A 415 23.85 3.53 -13.83
CA VAL A 415 23.87 4.06 -12.45
C VAL A 415 24.65 3.08 -11.55
N PRO A 416 25.83 3.45 -11.06
CA PRO A 416 26.63 4.66 -11.36
C PRO A 416 26.97 4.85 -12.85
N ALA A 417 27.36 6.06 -13.25
CA ALA A 417 27.64 6.38 -14.64
C ALA A 417 28.74 5.49 -15.25
N ARG A 418 28.41 4.76 -16.32
CA ARG A 418 29.33 3.85 -17.05
C ARG A 418 29.61 4.29 -18.48
N GLY A 419 29.09 5.45 -18.88
CA GLY A 419 29.22 5.94 -20.26
C GLY A 419 28.25 5.28 -21.24
N ILE A 420 27.17 4.65 -20.73
CA ILE A 420 26.09 4.07 -21.52
C ILE A 420 25.01 5.14 -21.67
N GLY A 421 24.97 5.78 -22.83
CA GLY A 421 24.00 6.85 -23.11
C GLY A 421 22.64 6.33 -23.58
N GLU A 422 21.63 7.21 -23.54
CA GLU A 422 20.24 6.92 -23.94
C GLU A 422 20.16 6.30 -25.33
N LYS A 423 20.94 6.79 -26.31
CA LYS A 423 20.97 6.24 -27.67
C LYS A 423 21.42 4.78 -27.73
N THR A 424 22.35 4.38 -26.84
CA THR A 424 22.80 2.99 -26.74
C THR A 424 21.69 2.12 -26.16
N VAL A 425 21.01 2.60 -25.13
CA VAL A 425 19.88 1.90 -24.52
C VAL A 425 18.74 1.74 -25.52
N GLU A 426 18.44 2.79 -26.30
CA GLU A 426 17.42 2.74 -27.35
C GLU A 426 17.75 1.67 -28.43
N SER A 427 19.01 1.65 -28.90
CA SER A 427 19.47 0.64 -29.86
C SER A 427 19.34 -0.79 -29.33
N ILE A 428 19.61 -1.00 -28.03
CA ILE A 428 19.43 -2.31 -27.40
C ILE A 428 17.95 -2.69 -27.32
N ARG A 429 17.07 -1.75 -26.98
CA ARG A 429 15.62 -1.96 -26.95
C ARG A 429 15.07 -2.35 -28.33
N GLU A 430 15.49 -1.64 -29.37
CA GLU A 430 15.10 -1.94 -30.76
C GLU A 430 15.55 -3.34 -31.16
N PHE A 431 16.77 -3.72 -30.80
CA PHE A 431 17.28 -5.06 -31.07
C PHE A 431 16.51 -6.13 -30.28
N ALA A 432 16.23 -5.89 -29.00
CA ALA A 432 15.47 -6.79 -28.14
C ALA A 432 14.07 -7.06 -28.72
N ARG A 433 13.37 -5.99 -29.12
CA ARG A 433 12.05 -6.07 -29.75
C ARG A 433 12.08 -6.78 -31.10
N GLY A 434 13.06 -6.48 -31.94
CA GLY A 434 13.20 -7.09 -33.26
C GLY A 434 13.48 -8.59 -33.24
N ASN A 435 14.04 -9.08 -32.12
CA ASN A 435 14.38 -10.49 -31.93
C ASN A 435 13.49 -11.20 -30.90
N ASP A 436 12.51 -10.51 -30.33
CA ASP A 436 11.60 -11.03 -29.28
C ASP A 436 12.33 -11.63 -28.07
N VAL A 437 13.35 -10.92 -27.58
CA VAL A 437 14.16 -11.31 -26.42
C VAL A 437 14.17 -10.20 -25.36
N SER A 438 14.59 -10.54 -24.12
CA SER A 438 14.79 -9.54 -23.07
C SER A 438 15.93 -8.57 -23.40
N VAL A 439 15.95 -7.42 -22.76
CA VAL A 439 17.05 -6.43 -22.91
C VAL A 439 18.39 -7.04 -22.50
N TRP A 440 18.41 -7.88 -21.47
CA TRP A 440 19.62 -8.61 -21.05
C TRP A 440 20.17 -9.51 -22.16
N GLU A 441 19.32 -10.34 -22.73
CA GLU A 441 19.74 -11.23 -23.82
C GLU A 441 20.11 -10.46 -25.09
N ALA A 442 19.40 -9.37 -25.37
CA ALA A 442 19.77 -8.46 -26.45
C ALA A 442 21.18 -7.90 -26.29
N ILE A 443 21.57 -7.44 -25.09
CA ILE A 443 22.92 -6.98 -24.79
C ILE A 443 23.94 -8.09 -25.08
N ARG A 444 23.71 -9.30 -24.60
CA ARG A 444 24.62 -10.44 -24.83
C ARG A 444 24.77 -10.78 -26.32
N LEU A 445 23.67 -10.82 -27.05
CA LEU A 445 23.68 -11.07 -28.49
C LEU A 445 24.37 -9.96 -29.26
N MET A 446 24.13 -8.68 -28.92
CA MET A 446 24.77 -7.54 -29.57
C MET A 446 26.28 -7.48 -29.30
N ILE A 447 26.73 -7.86 -28.11
CA ILE A 447 28.17 -8.00 -27.77
C ILE A 447 28.76 -9.15 -28.58
N ALA A 448 28.16 -10.33 -28.59
CA ALA A 448 28.63 -11.51 -29.29
C ALA A 448 28.72 -11.27 -30.81
N ASN A 449 27.73 -10.61 -31.39
CA ASN A 449 27.65 -10.29 -32.82
C ASN A 449 28.41 -9.02 -33.21
N LYS A 450 29.09 -8.35 -32.26
CA LYS A 450 29.86 -7.10 -32.48
C LYS A 450 29.05 -5.98 -33.15
N VAL A 451 27.79 -5.85 -32.80
CA VAL A 451 26.87 -4.84 -33.38
C VAL A 451 27.07 -3.45 -32.72
N LEU A 452 27.61 -3.42 -31.52
CA LEU A 452 27.78 -2.20 -30.74
C LEU A 452 29.11 -1.49 -31.05
N PRO A 453 29.14 -0.12 -30.98
CA PRO A 453 30.39 0.64 -31.02
C PRO A 453 31.34 0.19 -29.89
N GLY A 454 32.64 0.12 -30.14
CA GLY A 454 33.64 -0.45 -29.22
C GLY A 454 33.57 0.06 -27.79
N ARG A 455 33.36 1.37 -27.61
CA ARG A 455 33.22 1.97 -26.26
C ARG A 455 31.93 1.50 -25.55
N ALA A 456 30.82 1.44 -26.26
CA ALA A 456 29.55 0.96 -25.72
C ALA A 456 29.60 -0.55 -25.45
N ALA A 457 30.23 -1.32 -26.35
CA ALA A 457 30.44 -2.76 -26.16
C ALA A 457 31.27 -3.04 -24.90
N SER A 458 32.37 -2.33 -24.70
CA SER A 458 33.22 -2.48 -23.50
C SER A 458 32.46 -2.13 -22.20
N ALA A 459 31.70 -1.04 -22.19
CA ALA A 459 30.93 -0.61 -21.03
C ALA A 459 29.82 -1.62 -20.67
N LEU A 460 29.11 -2.15 -21.67
CA LEU A 460 28.06 -3.14 -21.48
C LEU A 460 28.64 -4.51 -21.10
N THR A 461 29.78 -4.90 -21.64
CA THR A 461 30.51 -6.12 -21.21
C THR A 461 30.88 -6.02 -19.74
N GLY A 462 31.44 -4.91 -19.31
CA GLY A 462 31.77 -4.69 -17.89
C GLY A 462 30.54 -4.71 -16.98
N PHE A 463 29.38 -4.21 -17.46
CA PHE A 463 28.14 -4.30 -16.71
C PHE A 463 27.62 -5.74 -16.61
N VAL A 464 27.63 -6.49 -17.70
CA VAL A 464 27.23 -7.91 -17.70
C VAL A 464 28.13 -8.72 -16.76
N GLU A 465 29.45 -8.55 -16.86
CA GLU A 465 30.42 -9.21 -15.98
C GLU A 465 30.19 -8.84 -14.52
N LEU A 466 29.89 -7.58 -14.21
CA LEU A 466 29.54 -7.14 -12.85
C LEU A 466 28.36 -7.92 -12.30
N ILE A 467 27.27 -8.01 -13.04
CA ILE A 467 26.05 -8.71 -12.59
C ILE A 467 26.28 -10.22 -12.46
N GLU A 468 27.01 -10.83 -13.39
CA GLU A 468 27.33 -12.26 -13.32
C GLU A 468 28.26 -12.58 -12.14
N ASN A 469 29.28 -11.77 -11.91
CA ASN A 469 30.21 -11.92 -10.78
C ASN A 469 29.47 -11.71 -9.43
N LEU A 470 28.62 -10.69 -9.35
CA LEU A 470 27.79 -10.48 -8.16
C LEU A 470 26.91 -11.69 -7.89
N SER A 471 26.21 -12.19 -8.90
CA SER A 471 25.35 -13.35 -8.76
C SER A 471 26.08 -14.59 -8.24
N ALA A 472 27.25 -14.90 -8.83
CA ALA A 472 28.06 -16.02 -8.41
C ALA A 472 28.59 -15.86 -6.96
N LYS A 473 28.93 -14.61 -6.58
CA LYS A 473 29.50 -14.34 -5.26
C LYS A 473 28.47 -14.40 -4.14
N VAL A 474 27.24 -13.96 -4.39
CA VAL A 474 26.23 -13.79 -3.33
C VAL A 474 25.27 -14.97 -3.19
N MET A 475 25.36 -15.98 -4.06
CA MET A 475 24.39 -17.07 -4.17
C MET A 475 24.09 -17.78 -2.84
N ASP A 476 25.10 -17.97 -1.99
CA ASP A 476 24.98 -18.65 -0.70
C ASP A 476 25.08 -17.70 0.50
N MET A 477 24.98 -16.38 0.27
CA MET A 477 25.10 -15.40 1.34
C MET A 477 23.74 -15.16 2.02
N PRO A 478 23.72 -14.92 3.34
CA PRO A 478 22.55 -14.35 4.01
C PRO A 478 22.12 -13.04 3.35
N LEU A 479 20.82 -12.77 3.31
CA LEU A 479 20.20 -11.66 2.59
C LEU A 479 20.88 -10.30 2.86
N HIS A 480 21.20 -9.98 4.12
CA HIS A 480 21.85 -8.72 4.48
C HIS A 480 23.30 -8.62 3.95
N LEU A 481 24.06 -9.72 3.94
CA LEU A 481 25.40 -9.76 3.38
C LEU A 481 25.36 -9.69 1.84
N MET A 482 24.38 -10.34 1.21
CA MET A 482 24.08 -10.20 -0.21
C MET A 482 23.80 -8.73 -0.54
N THR A 483 22.87 -8.09 0.17
CA THR A 483 22.49 -6.68 -0.03
C THR A 483 23.70 -5.75 0.15
N GLN A 484 24.47 -5.93 1.22
CA GLN A 484 25.68 -5.15 1.46
C GLN A 484 26.70 -5.30 0.31
N THR A 485 26.99 -6.55 -0.10
CA THR A 485 27.93 -6.85 -1.18
C THR A 485 27.48 -6.19 -2.49
N VAL A 486 26.19 -6.26 -2.80
CA VAL A 486 25.61 -5.65 -4.00
C VAL A 486 25.78 -4.13 -3.99
N ILE A 487 25.43 -3.47 -2.90
CA ILE A 487 25.53 -2.01 -2.76
C ILE A 487 26.98 -1.53 -2.88
N GLU A 488 27.94 -2.24 -2.26
CA GLU A 488 29.35 -1.91 -2.30
C GLU A 488 29.95 -2.15 -3.69
N GLN A 489 29.75 -3.33 -4.27
CA GLN A 489 30.41 -3.73 -5.52
C GLN A 489 29.73 -3.15 -6.77
N SER A 490 28.46 -2.79 -6.71
CA SER A 490 27.82 -2.01 -7.78
C SER A 490 28.39 -0.59 -7.90
N GLY A 491 29.08 -0.10 -6.85
CA GLY A 491 29.65 1.23 -6.77
C GLY A 491 28.67 2.30 -6.26
N LEU A 492 27.44 1.92 -5.81
CA LEU A 492 26.44 2.87 -5.33
C LEU A 492 26.93 3.69 -4.12
N ILE A 493 27.62 3.07 -3.16
CA ILE A 493 28.17 3.76 -1.99
C ILE A 493 29.19 4.83 -2.43
N SER A 494 30.14 4.43 -3.28
CA SER A 494 31.16 5.36 -3.78
C SER A 494 30.55 6.51 -4.58
N TYR A 495 29.58 6.20 -5.42
CA TYR A 495 28.84 7.18 -6.24
C TYR A 495 28.17 8.26 -5.38
N HIS A 496 27.51 7.88 -4.29
CA HIS A 496 26.85 8.84 -3.42
C HIS A 496 27.82 9.54 -2.44
N LYS A 497 28.96 8.92 -2.08
CA LYS A 497 30.02 9.59 -1.32
C LYS A 497 30.70 10.73 -2.09
N GLU A 498 30.71 10.66 -3.43
CA GLU A 498 31.23 11.73 -4.29
C GLU A 498 30.27 12.93 -4.43
N GLU A 499 29.00 12.76 -4.08
CA GLU A 499 28.05 13.87 -4.03
C GLU A 499 28.40 14.81 -2.88
N LYS A 500 28.61 16.10 -3.20
CA LYS A 500 29.00 17.11 -2.19
C LYS A 500 27.83 17.46 -1.25
N GLY A 501 28.14 17.57 0.05
CA GLY A 501 27.24 18.04 1.10
C GLY A 501 26.39 16.95 1.77
N GLU A 502 25.48 17.38 2.64
CA GLU A 502 24.64 16.51 3.47
C GLU A 502 23.78 15.52 2.66
N LYS A 503 23.43 15.88 1.42
CA LYS A 503 22.58 15.05 0.56
C LYS A 503 23.25 13.73 0.17
N GLY A 504 24.55 13.73 -0.12
CA GLY A 504 25.31 12.52 -0.43
C GLY A 504 25.40 11.60 0.79
N GLN A 505 25.70 12.19 1.96
CA GLN A 505 25.78 11.46 3.22
C GLN A 505 24.44 10.81 3.57
N ALA A 506 23.32 11.54 3.48
CA ALA A 506 21.99 11.00 3.73
C ALA A 506 21.63 9.80 2.82
N ARG A 507 22.09 9.83 1.55
CA ARG A 507 21.87 8.69 0.63
C ARG A 507 22.70 7.47 1.01
N VAL A 508 23.92 7.67 1.48
CA VAL A 508 24.75 6.58 2.00
C VAL A 508 24.10 5.95 3.22
N GLU A 509 23.64 6.76 4.17
CA GLU A 509 22.90 6.28 5.36
C GLU A 509 21.65 5.50 4.97
N ASN A 510 20.91 5.94 3.95
CA ASN A 510 19.77 5.19 3.44
C ASN A 510 20.16 3.81 2.86
N LEU A 511 21.29 3.71 2.17
CA LEU A 511 21.80 2.43 1.65
C LEU A 511 22.24 1.50 2.79
N GLU A 512 22.87 2.04 3.84
CA GLU A 512 23.25 1.28 5.05
C GLU A 512 21.99 0.79 5.79
N GLU A 513 20.95 1.62 5.85
CA GLU A 513 19.64 1.25 6.41
C GLU A 513 18.97 0.12 5.61
N LEU A 514 19.14 0.08 4.28
CA LEU A 514 18.63 -1.04 3.47
C LEU A 514 19.28 -2.38 3.89
N VAL A 515 20.56 -2.37 4.25
CA VAL A 515 21.24 -3.56 4.78
C VAL A 515 20.66 -3.96 6.13
N SER A 516 20.33 -2.99 6.99
CA SER A 516 19.68 -3.21 8.27
C SER A 516 18.27 -3.77 8.09
N ALA A 517 17.49 -3.23 7.15
CA ALA A 517 16.17 -3.74 6.78
C ALA A 517 16.25 -5.20 6.28
N ALA A 518 17.22 -5.51 5.42
CA ALA A 518 17.44 -6.88 4.93
C ALA A 518 17.90 -7.84 6.04
N ARG A 519 18.57 -7.34 7.10
CA ARG A 519 18.95 -8.15 8.27
C ARG A 519 17.77 -8.43 9.19
N ALA A 520 16.90 -7.45 9.38
CA ALA A 520 15.70 -7.58 10.22
C ALA A 520 14.56 -8.33 9.51
N PHE A 521 14.69 -8.54 8.20
CA PHE A 521 13.68 -9.24 7.43
C PHE A 521 13.70 -10.74 7.75
N GLU A 522 12.57 -11.25 8.20
CA GLU A 522 12.31 -12.67 8.41
C GLU A 522 11.25 -13.11 7.41
N ASN A 523 11.52 -14.21 6.68
CA ASN A 523 10.49 -14.84 5.85
C ASN A 523 9.34 -15.23 6.74
N SER A 524 8.13 -14.88 6.35
CA SER A 524 6.94 -15.42 7.00
C SER A 524 6.82 -16.92 6.65
N GLU A 525 6.24 -17.71 7.55
CA GLU A 525 5.90 -19.12 7.27
C GLU A 525 5.01 -19.27 6.02
N GLU A 526 4.40 -18.16 5.59
CA GLU A 526 3.54 -18.08 4.40
C GLU A 526 4.33 -17.97 3.09
N GLU A 527 5.64 -17.68 3.17
CA GLU A 527 6.56 -17.48 2.05
C GLU A 527 7.64 -18.56 1.98
N GLU A 528 7.41 -19.75 2.59
CA GLU A 528 8.37 -20.86 2.61
C GLU A 528 8.81 -21.31 1.20
N ASP A 529 7.97 -21.11 0.18
CA ASP A 529 8.28 -21.45 -1.21
C ASP A 529 9.16 -20.40 -1.94
N LEU A 530 9.42 -19.24 -1.32
CA LEU A 530 10.24 -18.18 -1.89
C LEU A 530 11.66 -18.19 -1.31
N THR A 531 12.65 -17.85 -2.16
CA THR A 531 13.97 -17.56 -1.62
C THR A 531 13.91 -16.31 -0.75
N PRO A 532 14.83 -16.15 0.24
CA PRO A 532 14.86 -14.94 1.08
C PRO A 532 14.94 -13.64 0.25
N LEU A 533 15.64 -13.67 -0.89
CA LEU A 533 15.69 -12.54 -1.81
C LEU A 533 14.33 -12.26 -2.46
N GLN A 534 13.63 -13.27 -2.95
CA GLN A 534 12.32 -13.12 -3.59
C GLN A 534 11.27 -12.62 -2.61
N ALA A 535 11.26 -13.15 -1.40
CA ALA A 535 10.37 -12.70 -0.33
C ALA A 535 10.65 -11.22 0.02
N PHE A 536 11.91 -10.84 0.18
CA PHE A 536 12.31 -9.46 0.47
C PHE A 536 11.93 -8.50 -0.67
N LEU A 537 12.15 -8.88 -1.93
CA LEU A 537 11.76 -8.08 -3.09
C LEU A 537 10.25 -7.88 -3.18
N SER A 538 9.48 -8.93 -2.89
CA SER A 538 8.01 -8.88 -2.85
C SER A 538 7.53 -7.99 -1.71
N HIS A 539 8.07 -8.20 -0.51
CA HIS A 539 7.80 -7.38 0.68
C HIS A 539 8.09 -5.90 0.43
N ALA A 540 9.27 -5.56 -0.08
CA ALA A 540 9.63 -4.18 -0.41
C ALA A 540 8.68 -3.56 -1.46
N SER A 541 8.22 -4.34 -2.43
CA SER A 541 7.25 -3.88 -3.43
C SER A 541 5.85 -3.67 -2.83
N LEU A 542 5.44 -4.52 -1.90
CA LEU A 542 4.17 -4.40 -1.18
C LEU A 542 4.21 -3.29 -0.12
N GLU A 543 5.35 -3.11 0.56
CA GLU A 543 5.54 -2.06 1.56
C GLU A 543 5.85 -0.67 0.97
N ALA A 544 6.23 -0.57 -0.29
CA ALA A 544 6.33 0.74 -0.95
C ALA A 544 5.02 1.56 -0.83
N GLY A 545 3.97 0.96 -0.26
CA GLY A 545 2.69 1.55 0.15
C GLY A 545 2.60 2.03 1.60
N GLU A 546 3.34 1.44 2.56
CA GLU A 546 3.06 1.66 3.98
C GLU A 546 4.31 1.48 4.85
N THR A 547 4.46 2.33 5.81
CA THR A 547 5.37 2.37 6.96
C THR A 547 6.76 2.94 6.79
N GLN A 548 6.99 3.92 7.62
CA GLN A 548 8.28 4.16 8.27
C GLN A 548 8.05 4.31 9.75
N ALA A 549 8.89 3.73 10.52
CA ALA A 549 9.34 4.30 11.78
C ALA A 549 10.55 3.56 12.30
N ASP A 550 11.67 4.24 12.47
CA ASP A 550 12.57 3.86 13.55
C ASP A 550 11.83 4.03 14.87
N ALA A 551 11.61 2.90 15.54
CA ALA A 551 10.75 2.80 16.73
C ALA A 551 11.40 3.36 18.01
N HIS A 552 12.55 4.05 17.94
CA HIS A 552 13.38 4.30 19.11
C HIS A 552 13.64 5.76 19.47
N GLU A 553 13.22 6.75 18.65
CA GLU A 553 13.41 8.15 19.01
C GLU A 553 12.08 8.85 19.29
N ASP A 554 11.97 9.42 20.50
CA ASP A 554 10.80 10.22 20.89
C ASP A 554 10.74 11.51 20.06
N SER A 555 9.82 11.55 19.10
CA SER A 555 9.70 12.63 18.11
C SER A 555 8.25 13.02 17.85
N VAL A 556 8.01 14.30 17.53
CA VAL A 556 6.70 14.79 17.09
C VAL A 556 6.35 14.21 15.72
N GLN A 557 5.12 13.72 15.56
CA GLN A 557 4.68 13.04 14.36
C GLN A 557 4.04 14.03 13.38
N LEU A 558 4.65 14.22 12.21
CA LEU A 558 4.13 15.02 11.12
C LEU A 558 3.59 14.12 10.03
N MET A 559 2.33 14.29 9.63
CA MET A 559 1.74 13.46 8.59
C MET A 559 0.57 14.11 7.89
N THR A 560 0.24 13.58 6.71
CA THR A 560 -1.02 13.95 6.07
C THR A 560 -2.21 13.34 6.81
N LEU A 561 -3.35 13.98 6.70
CA LEU A 561 -4.62 13.46 7.24
C LEU A 561 -4.93 12.04 6.76
N HIS A 562 -4.59 11.71 5.49
CA HIS A 562 -4.75 10.36 4.95
C HIS A 562 -3.87 9.33 5.69
N SER A 563 -2.62 9.71 5.99
CA SER A 563 -1.69 8.83 6.72
C SER A 563 -2.06 8.65 8.18
N ALA A 564 -2.86 9.56 8.74
CA ALA A 564 -3.33 9.48 10.12
C ALA A 564 -4.47 8.47 10.31
N LYS A 565 -5.06 7.96 9.23
CA LYS A 565 -6.12 6.94 9.33
C LYS A 565 -5.58 5.69 10.03
N GLY A 566 -6.31 5.23 11.05
CA GLY A 566 -5.91 4.08 11.88
C GLY A 566 -4.97 4.42 13.05
N LEU A 567 -4.44 5.65 13.12
CA LEU A 567 -3.60 6.10 14.23
C LEU A 567 -4.43 6.88 15.27
N GLU A 568 -3.82 7.15 16.44
CA GLU A 568 -4.41 7.96 17.51
C GLU A 568 -3.32 8.61 18.33
N PHE A 569 -3.57 9.84 18.79
CA PHE A 569 -2.61 10.64 19.55
C PHE A 569 -3.30 11.42 20.67
N PRO A 570 -2.67 11.55 21.86
CA PRO A 570 -3.18 12.38 22.95
C PRO A 570 -3.35 13.85 22.58
N LEU A 571 -2.45 14.40 21.75
CA LEU A 571 -2.52 15.80 21.29
C LEU A 571 -2.38 15.87 19.77
N VAL A 572 -3.36 16.49 19.11
CA VAL A 572 -3.42 16.64 17.66
C VAL A 572 -3.57 18.09 17.26
N PHE A 573 -2.74 18.55 16.33
CA PHE A 573 -2.86 19.82 15.63
C PHE A 573 -3.36 19.58 14.22
N LEU A 574 -4.53 20.14 13.86
CA LEU A 574 -5.02 20.18 12.48
C LEU A 574 -4.64 21.53 11.90
N VAL A 575 -3.72 21.57 10.95
CA VAL A 575 -3.17 22.80 10.41
C VAL A 575 -3.62 23.06 8.96
N GLY A 576 -3.59 24.34 8.55
CA GLY A 576 -4.00 24.74 7.20
C GLY A 576 -5.49 24.56 6.93
N MET A 577 -6.34 24.75 7.95
CA MET A 577 -7.80 24.63 7.86
C MET A 577 -8.41 25.88 7.22
N GLU A 578 -8.12 26.11 5.93
CA GLU A 578 -8.60 27.26 5.17
C GLU A 578 -8.98 26.88 3.73
N GLU A 579 -9.95 27.59 3.15
CA GLU A 579 -10.40 27.33 1.79
C GLU A 579 -9.24 27.42 0.77
N GLY A 580 -9.15 26.39 -0.10
CA GLY A 580 -8.09 26.27 -1.09
C GLY A 580 -6.92 25.38 -0.64
N LEU A 581 -6.67 25.29 0.67
CA LEU A 581 -5.75 24.30 1.24
C LEU A 581 -6.52 23.08 1.79
N PHE A 582 -7.48 23.31 2.68
CA PHE A 582 -8.36 22.29 3.21
C PHE A 582 -9.72 22.88 3.61
N PRO A 583 -10.78 22.64 2.84
CA PRO A 583 -10.86 21.75 1.66
C PRO A 583 -10.00 22.20 0.49
N HIS A 584 -9.42 21.24 -0.24
CA HIS A 584 -8.51 21.51 -1.35
C HIS A 584 -9.28 22.13 -2.54
N LYS A 585 -8.68 23.12 -3.21
CA LYS A 585 -9.33 23.88 -4.29
C LYS A 585 -9.95 23.00 -5.38
N MET A 586 -9.25 21.95 -5.82
CA MET A 586 -9.78 21.04 -6.85
C MET A 586 -10.99 20.22 -6.36
N SER A 587 -11.12 20.00 -5.05
CA SER A 587 -12.25 19.27 -4.47
C SER A 587 -13.52 20.12 -4.40
N LEU A 588 -13.41 21.44 -4.49
CA LEU A 588 -14.55 22.35 -4.54
C LEU A 588 -15.23 22.40 -5.93
N GLU A 589 -14.47 22.04 -6.98
CA GLU A 589 -14.94 22.12 -8.37
C GLU A 589 -15.65 20.84 -8.85
N GLU A 590 -15.47 19.70 -8.15
CA GLU A 590 -16.04 18.41 -8.53
C GLU A 590 -17.14 17.96 -7.55
N SER A 591 -18.28 17.56 -8.10
CA SER A 591 -19.40 17.03 -7.31
C SER A 591 -18.99 15.80 -6.50
N GLY A 592 -19.34 15.76 -5.22
CA GLY A 592 -19.04 14.65 -4.29
C GLY A 592 -17.66 14.72 -3.62
N ARG A 593 -16.68 15.45 -4.16
CA ARG A 593 -15.35 15.56 -3.54
C ARG A 593 -15.32 16.39 -2.28
N LEU A 594 -16.20 17.38 -2.14
CA LEU A 594 -16.32 18.13 -0.89
C LEU A 594 -16.75 17.22 0.27
N GLU A 595 -17.58 16.23 0.00
CA GLU A 595 -17.97 15.25 1.01
C GLU A 595 -16.81 14.35 1.41
N GLU A 596 -15.92 13.97 0.46
CA GLU A 596 -14.69 13.24 0.77
C GLU A 596 -13.71 14.08 1.61
N GLU A 597 -13.53 15.38 1.29
CA GLU A 597 -12.74 16.31 2.11
C GLU A 597 -13.33 16.43 3.54
N ARG A 598 -14.66 16.42 3.66
CA ARG A 598 -15.31 16.45 4.98
C ARG A 598 -15.09 15.15 5.76
N ARG A 599 -15.10 13.99 5.09
CA ARG A 599 -14.70 12.71 5.72
C ARG A 599 -13.23 12.75 6.13
N LEU A 600 -12.38 13.37 5.34
CA LEU A 600 -10.96 13.53 5.68
C LEU A 600 -10.78 14.42 6.92
N ALA A 601 -11.55 15.53 7.03
CA ALA A 601 -11.57 16.34 8.23
C ALA A 601 -12.10 15.57 9.45
N TYR A 602 -13.16 14.78 9.26
CA TYR A 602 -13.70 13.89 10.29
C TYR A 602 -12.66 12.88 10.76
N VAL A 603 -11.90 12.26 9.82
CA VAL A 603 -10.76 11.41 10.19
C VAL A 603 -9.76 12.15 11.05
N GLY A 604 -9.36 13.37 10.68
CA GLY A 604 -8.42 14.18 11.47
C GLY A 604 -8.92 14.51 12.87
N VAL A 605 -10.17 14.96 12.98
CA VAL A 605 -10.78 15.33 14.28
C VAL A 605 -10.90 14.12 15.21
N THR A 606 -11.06 12.93 14.68
CA THR A 606 -11.21 11.69 15.48
C THR A 606 -9.90 10.96 15.75
N ARG A 607 -8.72 11.59 15.50
CA ARG A 607 -7.40 11.02 15.81
C ARG A 607 -6.92 11.44 17.18
#